data_9daafba640a47943479e2b0fb459011e
#
_entry.id   9daafba640a47943479e2b0fb459011e
#
_cell.length_a   1.000
_cell.length_b   1.000
_cell.length_c   1.000
_cell.angle_alpha   90.00
_cell.angle_beta   90.00
_cell.angle_gamma   90.00
#
_symmetry.space_group_name_H-M   'P 1'
#
loop_
_entity.id
_entity.type
_entity.pdbx_description
1 polymer ?
#
loop_
_entity_poly.entity_id
_entity_poly.type
_entity_poly.pdbx_seq_one_letter_code
_entity_poly.pdbx_strand_id
1 'polypeptide(L)'
;MADPIVIAVPKGRILEEALPLLARAGIEPEAAFSDENSRALRFSTNRSDIDLIRVRAFDVATFVAHGAAQLGIVGSDVLMEFDYSELYAPVDLGIGHCRLSVAEPVAMAERDDPRGWSHVRIATKYPNVTKTHFARRAVGAECVKLNGAMELAPVLGLAPRIVDLVSSGRTLKENGLVEVEVIAEVTSRLIVNRAAFKTRAEVLPLVDAFRRAVQPKVTAEVAAPSQPAPLPAPDVDAF
;
A
#
# COMPACT_ATOMS: atom_id res chain seq x y z
N MET A 1 -21.18 -7.13 26.23
CA MET A 1 -21.06 -6.58 24.86
C MET A 1 -19.78 -7.14 24.27
N ALA A 2 -19.75 -7.48 22.99
CA ALA A 2 -18.49 -7.91 22.36
C ALA A 2 -17.51 -6.71 22.32
N ASP A 3 -16.21 -7.00 22.42
CA ASP A 3 -15.20 -5.95 22.29
C ASP A 3 -15.25 -5.31 20.90
N PRO A 4 -15.02 -3.99 20.76
CA PRO A 4 -15.05 -3.30 19.47
C PRO A 4 -14.02 -3.91 18.51
N ILE A 5 -14.33 -3.84 17.21
CA ILE A 5 -13.38 -4.16 16.16
C ILE A 5 -12.31 -3.07 16.11
N VAL A 6 -11.06 -3.47 16.18
CA VAL A 6 -9.92 -2.55 16.09
C VAL A 6 -9.35 -2.58 14.68
N ILE A 7 -9.23 -1.40 14.05
CA ILE A 7 -8.61 -1.25 12.74
C ILE A 7 -7.28 -0.49 12.90
N ALA A 8 -6.18 -1.12 12.50
CA ALA A 8 -4.85 -0.50 12.55
C ALA A 8 -4.58 0.30 11.28
N VAL A 9 -4.19 1.59 11.44
CA VAL A 9 -3.91 2.50 10.33
C VAL A 9 -2.49 3.06 10.48
N PRO A 10 -1.69 3.13 9.41
CA PRO A 10 -0.34 3.66 9.48
C PRO A 10 -0.35 5.19 9.58
N LYS A 11 0.67 5.76 10.23
CA LYS A 11 0.93 7.21 10.24
C LYS A 11 1.44 7.70 8.88
N GLY A 12 1.31 9.00 8.62
CA GLY A 12 1.86 9.69 7.44
C GLY A 12 0.97 9.60 6.22
N ARG A 13 1.57 9.69 5.03
CA ARG A 13 0.86 9.81 3.75
C ARG A 13 -0.29 8.81 3.53
N ILE A 14 -0.09 7.54 3.90
CA ILE A 14 -1.15 6.52 3.75
C ILE A 14 -2.35 6.85 4.63
N LEU A 15 -2.17 7.47 5.81
CA LEU A 15 -3.28 7.92 6.64
C LEU A 15 -4.16 8.92 5.90
N GLU A 16 -3.55 9.93 5.28
CA GLU A 16 -4.27 10.97 4.55
C GLU A 16 -5.07 10.39 3.38
N GLU A 17 -4.47 9.47 2.63
CA GLU A 17 -5.13 8.78 1.51
C GLU A 17 -6.20 7.77 1.98
N ALA A 18 -6.07 7.21 3.20
CA ALA A 18 -7.01 6.26 3.77
C ALA A 18 -8.27 6.93 4.37
N LEU A 19 -8.18 8.17 4.87
CA LEU A 19 -9.32 8.87 5.48
C LEU A 19 -10.55 8.93 4.57
N PRO A 20 -10.45 9.28 3.27
CA PRO A 20 -11.61 9.26 2.37
C PRO A 20 -12.18 7.86 2.15
N LEU A 21 -11.34 6.80 2.23
CA LEU A 21 -11.80 5.41 2.11
C LEU A 21 -12.56 4.99 3.36
N LEU A 22 -12.05 5.33 4.55
CA LEU A 22 -12.73 5.10 5.81
C LEU A 22 -14.10 5.76 5.82
N ALA A 23 -14.19 7.05 5.46
CA ALA A 23 -15.46 7.77 5.38
C ALA A 23 -16.44 7.10 4.41
N ARG A 24 -15.99 6.69 3.21
CA ARG A 24 -16.83 5.94 2.26
C ARG A 24 -17.26 4.58 2.77
N ALA A 25 -16.47 3.95 3.64
CA ALA A 25 -16.82 2.71 4.33
C ALA A 25 -17.76 2.95 5.53
N GLY A 26 -18.16 4.20 5.83
CA GLY A 26 -19.02 4.56 6.93
C GLY A 26 -18.30 4.62 8.28
N ILE A 27 -16.99 4.87 8.27
CA ILE A 27 -16.15 4.95 9.47
C ILE A 27 -15.55 6.35 9.52
N GLU A 28 -16.00 7.16 10.48
CA GLU A 28 -15.51 8.51 10.70
C GLU A 28 -14.81 8.57 12.06
N PRO A 29 -13.48 8.76 12.09
CA PRO A 29 -12.76 8.87 13.34
C PRO A 29 -13.03 10.20 14.05
N GLU A 30 -12.82 10.22 15.36
CA GLU A 30 -12.80 11.47 16.13
C GLU A 30 -11.70 12.42 15.62
N ALA A 31 -11.86 13.72 15.85
CA ALA A 31 -10.98 14.77 15.32
C ALA A 31 -9.49 14.58 15.73
N ALA A 32 -9.23 14.05 16.93
CA ALA A 32 -7.88 13.77 17.41
C ALA A 32 -7.10 12.75 16.58
N PHE A 33 -7.78 11.93 15.76
CA PHE A 33 -7.14 10.94 14.89
C PHE A 33 -6.29 11.58 13.78
N SER A 34 -6.71 12.75 13.28
CA SER A 34 -5.99 13.50 12.25
C SER A 34 -4.99 14.51 12.83
N ASP A 35 -5.00 14.73 14.15
CA ASP A 35 -4.06 15.63 14.79
C ASP A 35 -2.69 14.95 14.96
N GLU A 36 -1.66 15.44 14.25
CA GLU A 36 -0.30 14.94 14.35
C GLU A 36 0.34 15.15 15.73
N ASN A 37 -0.12 16.15 16.48
CA ASN A 37 0.38 16.45 17.83
C ASN A 37 -0.27 15.55 18.89
N SER A 38 -1.35 14.88 18.58
CA SER A 38 -2.01 13.96 19.48
C SER A 38 -1.09 12.77 19.82
N ARG A 39 -0.88 12.54 21.11
CA ARG A 39 -0.17 11.37 21.64
C ARG A 39 -1.07 10.15 21.82
N ALA A 40 -2.37 10.29 21.61
CA ALA A 40 -3.29 9.16 21.62
C ALA A 40 -2.92 8.16 20.52
N LEU A 41 -3.07 6.88 20.80
CA LEU A 41 -2.79 5.80 19.87
C LEU A 41 -4.04 5.02 19.52
N ARG A 42 -5.11 5.13 20.32
CA ARG A 42 -6.43 4.52 20.10
C ARG A 42 -7.48 5.64 20.08
N PHE A 43 -8.39 5.55 19.13
CA PHE A 43 -9.36 6.59 18.81
C PHE A 43 -10.72 5.97 18.58
N SER A 44 -11.76 6.62 19.09
CA SER A 44 -13.14 6.27 18.83
C SER A 44 -13.56 6.68 17.41
N THR A 45 -14.68 6.14 16.95
CA THR A 45 -15.30 6.51 15.68
C THR A 45 -16.77 6.88 15.89
N ASN A 46 -17.44 7.30 14.80
CA ASN A 46 -18.91 7.47 14.76
C ASN A 46 -19.68 6.17 15.06
N ARG A 47 -18.96 5.02 15.13
CA ARG A 47 -19.52 3.70 15.42
C ARG A 47 -18.95 3.19 16.75
N SER A 48 -19.82 2.87 17.70
CA SER A 48 -19.43 2.35 19.03
C SER A 48 -18.82 0.93 18.99
N ASP A 49 -18.96 0.24 17.86
CA ASP A 49 -18.42 -1.10 17.63
C ASP A 49 -17.07 -1.11 16.90
N ILE A 50 -16.49 0.09 16.59
CA ILE A 50 -15.22 0.22 15.86
C ILE A 50 -14.31 1.27 16.52
N ASP A 51 -13.09 0.85 16.82
CA ASP A 51 -11.99 1.73 17.21
C ASP A 51 -10.88 1.71 16.16
N LEU A 52 -10.14 2.83 16.06
CA LEU A 52 -8.94 2.92 15.25
C LEU A 52 -7.71 2.98 16.12
N ILE A 53 -6.62 2.37 15.68
CA ILE A 53 -5.28 2.60 16.25
C ILE A 53 -4.35 3.17 15.20
N ARG A 54 -3.49 4.12 15.61
CA ARG A 54 -2.53 4.80 14.74
C ARG A 54 -1.11 4.36 15.10
N VAL A 55 -0.50 3.53 14.25
CA VAL A 55 0.80 2.90 14.49
C VAL A 55 1.78 3.13 13.32
N ARG A 56 3.00 2.62 13.40
CA ARG A 56 3.93 2.63 12.26
C ARG A 56 3.51 1.58 11.23
N ALA A 57 3.78 1.84 9.93
CA ALA A 57 3.36 0.96 8.85
C ALA A 57 3.78 -0.51 9.06
N PHE A 58 5.02 -0.75 9.47
CA PHE A 58 5.51 -2.11 9.74
C PHE A 58 4.80 -2.79 10.92
N ASP A 59 4.36 -2.01 11.91
CA ASP A 59 3.69 -2.53 13.10
C ASP A 59 2.23 -2.93 12.78
N VAL A 60 1.57 -2.30 11.78
CA VAL A 60 0.19 -2.64 11.39
C VAL A 60 0.03 -4.13 11.13
N ALA A 61 0.90 -4.71 10.29
CA ALA A 61 0.85 -6.13 9.96
C ALA A 61 1.02 -7.00 11.21
N THR A 62 1.92 -6.63 12.12
CA THR A 62 2.17 -7.34 13.36
C THR A 62 0.95 -7.28 14.30
N PHE A 63 0.34 -6.09 14.50
CA PHE A 63 -0.87 -5.96 15.34
C PHE A 63 -2.02 -6.81 14.81
N VAL A 64 -2.19 -6.87 13.49
CA VAL A 64 -3.25 -7.67 12.88
C VAL A 64 -2.91 -9.16 12.91
N ALA A 65 -1.68 -9.56 12.60
CA ALA A 65 -1.28 -10.97 12.63
C ALA A 65 -1.49 -11.60 14.00
N HIS A 66 -1.15 -10.88 15.06
CA HIS A 66 -1.33 -11.35 16.44
C HIS A 66 -2.72 -11.10 17.04
N GLY A 67 -3.68 -10.59 16.26
CA GLY A 67 -5.08 -10.44 16.68
C GLY A 67 -5.35 -9.24 17.62
N ALA A 68 -4.36 -8.40 17.90
CA ALA A 68 -4.54 -7.18 18.67
C ALA A 68 -5.37 -6.11 17.90
N ALA A 69 -5.34 -6.18 16.56
CA ALA A 69 -6.30 -5.53 15.68
C ALA A 69 -6.93 -6.59 14.76
N GLN A 70 -8.20 -6.43 14.41
CA GLN A 70 -8.91 -7.38 13.54
C GLN A 70 -8.69 -7.06 12.06
N LEU A 71 -8.56 -5.77 11.75
CA LEU A 71 -8.26 -5.28 10.40
C LEU A 71 -7.09 -4.30 10.43
N GLY A 72 -6.52 -4.02 9.27
CA GLY A 72 -5.50 -2.97 9.12
C GLY A 72 -5.32 -2.52 7.69
N ILE A 73 -4.72 -1.34 7.53
CA ILE A 73 -4.32 -0.79 6.24
C ILE A 73 -2.79 -0.79 6.18
N VAL A 74 -2.21 -1.45 5.18
CA VAL A 74 -0.76 -1.62 5.08
C VAL A 74 -0.32 -1.72 3.63
N GLY A 75 0.88 -1.26 3.31
CA GLY A 75 1.47 -1.45 1.99
C GLY A 75 1.78 -2.92 1.68
N SER A 76 1.65 -3.31 0.42
CA SER A 76 2.00 -4.66 -0.03
C SER A 76 3.49 -4.99 0.17
N ASP A 77 4.35 -3.98 0.25
CA ASP A 77 5.76 -4.09 0.62
C ASP A 77 5.97 -4.75 1.99
N VAL A 78 5.18 -4.35 2.98
CA VAL A 78 5.23 -4.92 4.34
C VAL A 78 4.76 -6.36 4.34
N LEU A 79 3.71 -6.68 3.56
CA LEU A 79 3.20 -8.05 3.44
C LEU A 79 4.25 -8.96 2.80
N MET A 80 4.94 -8.50 1.76
CA MET A 80 6.03 -9.24 1.12
C MET A 80 7.23 -9.45 2.07
N GLU A 81 7.51 -8.48 2.95
CA GLU A 81 8.64 -8.57 3.87
C GLU A 81 8.40 -9.55 5.01
N PHE A 82 7.19 -9.59 5.58
CA PHE A 82 6.90 -10.41 6.74
C PHE A 82 6.27 -11.77 6.42
N ASP A 83 5.52 -11.88 5.33
CA ASP A 83 4.86 -13.11 4.87
C ASP A 83 4.08 -13.84 5.99
N TYR A 84 3.29 -13.11 6.77
CA TYR A 84 2.49 -13.67 7.87
C TYR A 84 1.36 -14.55 7.36
N SER A 85 1.35 -15.83 7.73
CA SER A 85 0.29 -16.81 7.40
C SER A 85 -1.06 -16.49 8.06
N GLU A 86 -1.06 -15.67 9.11
CA GLU A 86 -2.22 -15.26 9.90
C GLU A 86 -3.01 -14.11 9.26
N LEU A 87 -2.55 -13.59 8.11
CA LEU A 87 -3.17 -12.47 7.41
C LEU A 87 -3.87 -12.90 6.13
N TYR A 88 -5.02 -12.28 5.88
CA TYR A 88 -5.62 -12.19 4.55
C TYR A 88 -5.55 -10.74 4.07
N ALA A 89 -5.35 -10.54 2.78
CA ALA A 89 -5.36 -9.23 2.11
C ALA A 89 -6.48 -9.17 1.05
N PRO A 90 -7.76 -9.12 1.47
CA PRO A 90 -8.91 -9.31 0.57
C PRO A 90 -9.21 -8.12 -0.35
N VAL A 91 -8.64 -6.94 -0.10
CA VAL A 91 -8.92 -5.72 -0.89
C VAL A 91 -7.64 -4.95 -1.17
N ASP A 92 -7.40 -4.66 -2.45
CA ASP A 92 -6.46 -3.62 -2.87
C ASP A 92 -7.15 -2.27 -2.73
N LEU A 93 -6.58 -1.37 -1.95
CA LEU A 93 -7.20 -0.07 -1.67
C LEU A 93 -6.90 0.97 -2.76
N GLY A 94 -5.98 0.70 -3.68
CA GLY A 94 -5.60 1.59 -4.77
C GLY A 94 -5.00 2.91 -4.31
N ILE A 95 -4.39 2.95 -3.13
CA ILE A 95 -3.73 4.12 -2.56
C ILE A 95 -2.28 3.81 -2.20
N GLY A 96 -1.48 4.84 -1.94
CA GLY A 96 -0.08 4.70 -1.55
C GLY A 96 0.81 4.17 -2.67
N HIS A 97 0.48 4.39 -3.93
CA HIS A 97 1.24 3.90 -5.08
C HIS A 97 2.71 4.29 -5.02
N CYS A 98 3.58 3.30 -5.09
CA CYS A 98 5.02 3.46 -5.20
C CYS A 98 5.65 2.17 -5.74
N ARG A 99 6.97 2.16 -5.93
CA ARG A 99 7.73 0.99 -6.35
C ARG A 99 8.74 0.64 -5.28
N LEU A 100 8.95 -0.65 -5.04
CA LEU A 100 10.13 -1.12 -4.30
C LEU A 100 11.23 -1.35 -5.33
N SER A 101 12.33 -0.61 -5.22
CA SER A 101 13.33 -0.57 -6.28
C SER A 101 14.75 -0.64 -5.75
N VAL A 102 15.65 -1.16 -6.58
CA VAL A 102 17.10 -1.06 -6.39
C VAL A 102 17.56 0.29 -6.92
N ALA A 103 18.34 1.01 -6.13
CA ALA A 103 18.97 2.26 -6.56
C ALA A 103 20.46 2.27 -6.18
N GLU A 104 21.25 2.99 -6.98
CA GLU A 104 22.68 3.15 -6.78
C GLU A 104 23.16 4.53 -7.21
N PRO A 105 24.39 4.96 -6.85
CA PRO A 105 24.96 6.22 -7.31
C PRO A 105 25.00 6.30 -8.83
N VAL A 106 24.64 7.48 -9.39
CA VAL A 106 24.61 7.73 -10.84
C VAL A 106 25.96 7.35 -11.50
N ALA A 107 27.09 7.74 -10.90
CA ALA A 107 28.42 7.41 -11.43
C ALA A 107 28.73 5.91 -11.43
N MET A 108 28.06 5.13 -10.60
CA MET A 108 28.16 3.68 -10.58
C MET A 108 27.27 3.08 -11.67
N ALA A 109 26.05 3.53 -11.80
CA ALA A 109 25.07 3.04 -12.78
C ALA A 109 25.56 3.20 -14.25
N GLU A 110 26.36 4.22 -14.53
CA GLU A 110 26.98 4.41 -15.85
C GLU A 110 27.93 3.28 -16.28
N ARG A 111 28.43 2.49 -15.34
CA ARG A 111 29.45 1.46 -15.55
C ARG A 111 29.03 0.06 -15.13
N ASP A 112 27.88 -0.03 -14.45
CA ASP A 112 27.38 -1.27 -13.88
C ASP A 112 26.27 -1.86 -14.75
N ASP A 113 26.24 -3.19 -14.85
CA ASP A 113 25.19 -3.92 -15.55
C ASP A 113 24.55 -4.90 -14.55
N PRO A 114 23.29 -4.68 -14.15
CA PRO A 114 22.58 -5.58 -13.24
C PRO A 114 22.54 -7.04 -13.68
N ARG A 115 22.71 -7.33 -14.98
CA ARG A 115 22.74 -8.69 -15.53
C ARG A 115 24.05 -9.43 -15.19
N GLY A 116 25.11 -8.67 -14.91
CA GLY A 116 26.42 -9.20 -14.53
C GLY A 116 26.60 -9.44 -13.03
N TRP A 117 25.61 -9.12 -12.20
CA TRP A 117 25.75 -9.29 -10.76
C TRP A 117 25.76 -10.76 -10.34
N SER A 118 26.77 -11.16 -9.56
CA SER A 118 26.84 -12.46 -8.88
C SER A 118 26.69 -12.31 -7.37
N HIS A 119 27.08 -11.16 -6.83
CA HIS A 119 26.94 -10.80 -5.43
C HIS A 119 26.70 -9.29 -5.30
N VAL A 120 25.79 -8.92 -4.40
CA VAL A 120 25.47 -7.52 -4.12
C VAL A 120 25.40 -7.25 -2.62
N ARG A 121 25.88 -6.06 -2.19
CA ARG A 121 25.68 -5.56 -0.83
C ARG A 121 24.72 -4.40 -0.87
N ILE A 122 23.65 -4.47 -0.09
CA ILE A 122 22.48 -3.58 -0.18
C ILE A 122 22.05 -3.12 1.20
N ALA A 123 21.87 -1.81 1.38
CA ALA A 123 21.19 -1.28 2.55
C ALA A 123 19.68 -1.23 2.28
N THR A 124 18.88 -1.77 3.20
CA THR A 124 17.44 -1.87 2.99
C THR A 124 16.65 -2.02 4.29
N LYS A 125 15.40 -1.61 4.26
CA LYS A 125 14.39 -1.93 5.26
C LYS A 125 13.72 -3.28 5.01
N TYR A 126 13.90 -3.87 3.80
CA TYR A 126 13.23 -5.05 3.26
C TYR A 126 14.21 -6.20 2.96
N PRO A 127 14.92 -6.73 3.97
CA PRO A 127 15.94 -7.75 3.71
C PRO A 127 15.40 -9.05 3.15
N ASN A 128 14.19 -9.49 3.53
CA ASN A 128 13.60 -10.74 3.07
C ASN A 128 13.18 -10.65 1.60
N VAL A 129 12.46 -9.57 1.24
CA VAL A 129 12.08 -9.31 -0.17
C VAL A 129 13.33 -9.18 -1.03
N THR A 130 14.33 -8.42 -0.58
CA THR A 130 15.58 -8.20 -1.30
C THR A 130 16.30 -9.52 -1.56
N LYS A 131 16.52 -10.33 -0.53
CA LYS A 131 17.18 -11.64 -0.68
C LYS A 131 16.42 -12.56 -1.62
N THR A 132 15.10 -12.63 -1.49
CA THR A 132 14.25 -13.45 -2.34
C THR A 132 14.32 -13.01 -3.81
N HIS A 133 14.31 -11.69 -4.07
CA HIS A 133 14.43 -11.13 -5.41
C HIS A 133 15.73 -11.54 -6.08
N PHE A 134 16.87 -11.34 -5.41
CA PHE A 134 18.18 -11.67 -5.96
C PHE A 134 18.44 -13.18 -6.06
N ALA A 135 17.92 -13.97 -5.11
CA ALA A 135 18.04 -15.43 -5.15
C ALA A 135 17.37 -16.07 -6.38
N ARG A 136 16.27 -15.49 -6.88
CA ARG A 136 15.61 -15.95 -8.12
C ARG A 136 16.50 -15.85 -9.37
N ARG A 137 17.55 -15.04 -9.32
CA ARG A 137 18.57 -14.88 -10.38
C ARG A 137 19.91 -15.49 -10.01
N ALA A 138 19.97 -16.31 -8.96
CA ALA A 138 21.19 -16.88 -8.41
C ALA A 138 22.24 -15.83 -7.99
N VAL A 139 21.80 -14.61 -7.60
CA VAL A 139 22.67 -13.54 -7.09
C VAL A 139 22.66 -13.59 -5.57
N GLY A 140 23.85 -13.61 -4.95
CA GLY A 140 23.98 -13.48 -3.50
C GLY A 140 23.70 -12.05 -3.03
N ALA A 141 22.80 -11.86 -2.06
CA ALA A 141 22.49 -10.54 -1.50
C ALA A 141 22.85 -10.45 -0.02
N GLU A 142 23.89 -9.66 0.29
CA GLU A 142 24.22 -9.23 1.65
C GLU A 142 23.38 -7.99 2.01
N CYS A 143 22.42 -8.13 2.93
CA CYS A 143 21.55 -7.03 3.33
C CYS A 143 22.03 -6.39 4.63
N VAL A 144 22.29 -5.09 4.58
CA VAL A 144 22.50 -4.24 5.76
C VAL A 144 21.14 -3.63 6.12
N LYS A 145 20.56 -4.07 7.25
CA LYS A 145 19.24 -3.60 7.67
C LYS A 145 19.31 -2.20 8.26
N LEU A 146 18.58 -1.26 7.64
CA LEU A 146 18.31 0.08 8.15
C LEU A 146 16.80 0.28 8.31
N ASN A 147 16.40 1.29 9.09
CA ASN A 147 14.98 1.63 9.28
C ASN A 147 14.55 2.91 8.55
N GLY A 148 15.51 3.67 8.00
CA GLY A 148 15.31 4.91 7.26
C GLY A 148 16.63 5.50 6.80
N ALA A 149 16.57 6.61 6.04
CA ALA A 149 17.72 7.31 5.48
C ALA A 149 18.67 6.39 4.69
N MET A 150 18.07 5.54 3.84
CA MET A 150 18.82 4.54 3.04
C MET A 150 19.86 5.20 2.15
N GLU A 151 19.58 6.42 1.65
CA GLU A 151 20.41 7.20 0.75
C GLU A 151 21.79 7.54 1.35
N LEU A 152 21.90 7.54 2.67
CA LEU A 152 23.20 7.73 3.35
C LEU A 152 24.13 6.53 3.22
N ALA A 153 23.62 5.33 2.96
CA ALA A 153 24.43 4.14 2.93
C ALA A 153 25.51 4.17 1.81
N PRO A 154 25.20 4.56 0.57
CA PRO A 154 26.24 4.72 -0.46
C PRO A 154 27.21 5.86 -0.16
N VAL A 155 26.70 6.99 0.36
CA VAL A 155 27.53 8.17 0.67
C VAL A 155 28.56 7.88 1.74
N LEU A 156 28.21 7.08 2.74
CA LEU A 156 29.06 6.72 3.86
C LEU A 156 29.84 5.40 3.64
N GLY A 157 29.70 4.78 2.47
CA GLY A 157 30.40 3.53 2.15
C GLY A 157 29.89 2.29 2.90
N LEU A 158 28.69 2.36 3.48
CA LEU A 158 28.09 1.24 4.20
C LEU A 158 27.63 0.12 3.24
N ALA A 159 26.98 0.50 2.16
CA ALA A 159 26.60 -0.37 1.06
C ALA A 159 26.52 0.44 -0.24
N PRO A 160 27.01 -0.09 -1.38
CA PRO A 160 27.00 0.66 -2.65
C PRO A 160 25.62 0.82 -3.24
N ARG A 161 24.65 0.00 -2.84
CA ARG A 161 23.27 0.00 -3.35
C ARG A 161 22.27 0.05 -2.22
N ILE A 162 21.08 0.50 -2.53
CA ILE A 162 19.93 0.49 -1.63
C ILE A 162 18.74 -0.22 -2.27
N VAL A 163 17.85 -0.77 -1.44
CA VAL A 163 16.49 -1.15 -1.83
C VAL A 163 15.52 -0.40 -0.93
N ASP A 164 14.72 0.46 -1.53
CA ASP A 164 13.73 1.26 -0.81
C ASP A 164 12.51 1.58 -1.69
N LEU A 165 11.49 2.18 -1.08
CA LEU A 165 10.28 2.63 -1.77
C LEU A 165 10.55 3.92 -2.57
N VAL A 166 10.21 3.89 -3.83
CA VAL A 166 10.33 5.02 -4.75
C VAL A 166 8.94 5.42 -5.23
N SER A 167 8.50 6.63 -4.88
CA SER A 167 7.27 7.22 -5.40
C SER A 167 7.59 8.12 -6.60
N SER A 168 8.08 9.34 -6.36
CA SER A 168 8.45 10.30 -7.42
C SER A 168 9.91 10.23 -7.85
N GLY A 169 10.76 9.54 -7.09
CA GLY A 169 12.22 9.50 -7.29
C GLY A 169 12.97 10.77 -6.87
N ARG A 170 12.27 11.78 -6.33
CA ARG A 170 12.90 13.05 -5.93
C ARG A 170 14.03 12.84 -4.92
N THR A 171 13.79 12.06 -3.86
CA THR A 171 14.78 11.81 -2.80
C THR A 171 16.02 11.13 -3.35
N LEU A 172 15.87 10.15 -4.25
CA LEU A 172 17.01 9.53 -4.93
C LEU A 172 17.83 10.56 -5.69
N LYS A 173 17.17 11.37 -6.52
CA LYS A 173 17.82 12.38 -7.35
C LYS A 173 18.56 13.43 -6.51
N GLU A 174 17.95 13.92 -5.43
CA GLU A 174 18.55 14.89 -4.52
C GLU A 174 19.80 14.34 -3.80
N ASN A 175 19.91 13.00 -3.66
CA ASN A 175 21.05 12.32 -3.07
C ASN A 175 22.00 11.66 -4.10
N GLY A 176 21.88 12.03 -5.39
CA GLY A 176 22.78 11.54 -6.44
C GLY A 176 22.62 10.06 -6.77
N LEU A 177 21.45 9.50 -6.49
CA LEU A 177 21.09 8.11 -6.77
C LEU A 177 20.13 8.02 -7.96
N VAL A 178 20.16 6.87 -8.64
CA VAL A 178 19.24 6.52 -9.72
C VAL A 178 18.67 5.13 -9.48
N GLU A 179 17.39 4.98 -9.83
CA GLU A 179 16.70 3.70 -9.84
C GLU A 179 17.21 2.86 -11.02
N VAL A 180 17.70 1.65 -10.74
CA VAL A 180 18.26 0.74 -11.75
C VAL A 180 17.42 -0.50 -11.99
N GLU A 181 16.58 -0.88 -11.04
CA GLU A 181 15.73 -2.06 -11.16
C GLU A 181 14.48 -1.94 -10.26
N VAL A 182 13.30 -2.24 -10.80
CA VAL A 182 12.05 -2.34 -10.03
C VAL A 182 11.88 -3.78 -9.54
N ILE A 183 11.72 -3.96 -8.23
CA ILE A 183 11.46 -5.26 -7.61
C ILE A 183 9.96 -5.58 -7.63
N ALA A 184 9.12 -4.59 -7.25
CA ALA A 184 7.68 -4.74 -7.19
C ALA A 184 6.96 -3.39 -7.22
N GLU A 185 5.78 -3.37 -7.81
CA GLU A 185 4.79 -2.30 -7.62
C GLU A 185 4.10 -2.48 -6.27
N VAL A 186 3.87 -1.37 -5.58
CA VAL A 186 3.33 -1.35 -4.22
C VAL A 186 2.08 -0.49 -4.17
N THR A 187 1.02 -1.06 -3.59
CA THR A 187 -0.21 -0.38 -3.20
C THR A 187 -0.59 -0.77 -1.77
N SER A 188 -1.41 0.03 -1.12
CA SER A 188 -1.93 -0.34 0.20
C SER A 188 -3.06 -1.35 0.09
N ARG A 189 -3.08 -2.29 1.04
CA ARG A 189 -4.05 -3.36 1.16
C ARG A 189 -4.85 -3.23 2.45
N LEU A 190 -6.14 -3.57 2.39
CA LEU A 190 -6.86 -3.93 3.59
C LEU A 190 -6.44 -5.35 3.97
N ILE A 191 -5.91 -5.50 5.20
CA ILE A 191 -5.58 -6.80 5.77
C ILE A 191 -6.53 -7.15 6.89
N VAL A 192 -6.70 -8.45 7.11
CA VAL A 192 -7.61 -9.01 8.11
C VAL A 192 -6.92 -10.15 8.85
N ASN A 193 -7.07 -10.19 10.16
CA ASN A 193 -6.64 -11.33 10.96
C ASN A 193 -7.44 -12.58 10.56
N ARG A 194 -6.77 -13.68 10.25
CA ARG A 194 -7.36 -14.93 9.77
C ARG A 194 -8.36 -15.55 10.75
N ALA A 195 -8.07 -15.50 12.04
CA ALA A 195 -8.99 -16.02 13.06
C ALA A 195 -10.22 -15.10 13.18
N ALA A 196 -10.02 -13.79 13.26
CA ALA A 196 -11.13 -12.82 13.33
C ALA A 196 -12.04 -12.91 12.11
N PHE A 197 -11.49 -13.10 10.91
CA PHE A 197 -12.27 -13.29 9.67
C PHE A 197 -13.24 -14.49 9.75
N LYS A 198 -12.86 -15.54 10.49
CA LYS A 198 -13.67 -16.74 10.64
C LYS A 198 -14.63 -16.70 11.84
N THR A 199 -14.30 -15.94 12.88
CA THR A 199 -15.00 -16.01 14.17
C THR A 199 -15.81 -14.76 14.51
N ARG A 200 -15.53 -13.62 13.86
CA ARG A 200 -16.18 -12.34 14.11
C ARG A 200 -17.11 -12.00 12.95
N ALA A 201 -18.42 -12.07 13.17
CA ALA A 201 -19.44 -11.83 12.13
C ALA A 201 -19.38 -10.39 11.57
N GLU A 202 -18.88 -9.44 12.35
CA GLU A 202 -18.76 -8.02 11.98
C GLU A 202 -17.66 -7.75 10.95
N VAL A 203 -16.69 -8.66 10.80
CA VAL A 203 -15.51 -8.44 9.95
C VAL A 203 -15.86 -8.48 8.46
N LEU A 204 -16.64 -9.45 8.00
CA LEU A 204 -16.98 -9.58 6.59
C LEU A 204 -17.75 -8.38 6.04
N PRO A 205 -18.79 -7.85 6.73
CA PRO A 205 -19.46 -6.61 6.33
C PRO A 205 -18.52 -5.40 6.20
N LEU A 206 -17.49 -5.31 7.06
CA LEU A 206 -16.48 -4.25 6.97
C LEU A 206 -15.59 -4.42 5.73
N VAL A 207 -15.12 -5.64 5.45
CA VAL A 207 -14.37 -5.93 4.21
C VAL A 207 -15.19 -5.54 2.98
N ASP A 208 -16.48 -5.87 2.95
CA ASP A 208 -17.37 -5.49 1.84
C ASP A 208 -17.61 -3.98 1.75
N ALA A 209 -17.65 -3.28 2.89
CA ALA A 209 -17.73 -1.81 2.91
C ALA A 209 -16.48 -1.17 2.27
N PHE A 210 -15.27 -1.64 2.61
CA PHE A 210 -14.05 -1.20 1.97
C PHE A 210 -14.00 -1.55 0.48
N ARG A 211 -14.43 -2.74 0.09
CA ARG A 211 -14.50 -3.14 -1.33
C ARG A 211 -15.40 -2.21 -2.14
N ARG A 212 -16.55 -1.80 -1.59
CA ARG A 212 -17.42 -0.79 -2.22
C ARG A 212 -16.79 0.59 -2.21
N ALA A 213 -16.07 0.96 -1.15
CA ALA A 213 -15.41 2.25 -1.03
C ALA A 213 -14.29 2.48 -2.06
N VAL A 214 -13.64 1.41 -2.53
CA VAL A 214 -12.60 1.48 -3.56
C VAL A 214 -13.19 1.60 -4.97
N GLN A 215 -14.39 1.04 -5.21
CA GLN A 215 -15.00 1.13 -6.53
C GLN A 215 -15.32 2.60 -6.87
N PRO A 216 -14.97 3.07 -8.09
CA PRO A 216 -15.40 4.38 -8.51
C PRO A 216 -16.93 4.43 -8.46
N LYS A 217 -17.52 5.54 -7.95
CA LYS A 217 -18.95 5.76 -8.09
C LYS A 217 -19.25 5.70 -9.59
N VAL A 218 -19.93 4.66 -10.03
CA VAL A 218 -20.57 4.65 -11.36
C VAL A 218 -21.61 5.73 -11.29
N THR A 219 -21.30 6.92 -11.75
CA THR A 219 -22.29 7.93 -12.07
C THR A 219 -23.16 7.29 -13.15
N ALA A 220 -24.37 6.90 -12.77
CA ALA A 220 -25.39 6.43 -13.68
C ALA A 220 -25.89 7.64 -14.49
N GLU A 221 -25.06 8.11 -15.40
CA GLU A 221 -25.47 8.92 -16.53
C GLU A 221 -25.60 7.96 -17.72
N VAL A 222 -26.59 7.09 -17.61
CA VAL A 222 -27.10 6.40 -18.79
C VAL A 222 -27.80 7.48 -19.60
N ALA A 223 -27.07 8.07 -20.56
CA ALA A 223 -27.71 8.81 -21.63
C ALA A 223 -28.77 7.88 -22.25
N ALA A 224 -30.01 8.29 -22.16
CA ALA A 224 -31.10 7.60 -22.82
C ALA A 224 -30.76 7.45 -24.31
N PRO A 225 -30.95 6.27 -24.91
CA PRO A 225 -30.67 6.10 -26.33
C PRO A 225 -31.47 7.12 -27.12
N SER A 226 -30.78 7.98 -27.86
CA SER A 226 -31.41 8.91 -28.79
C SER A 226 -32.30 8.11 -29.74
N GLN A 227 -33.57 8.41 -29.77
CA GLN A 227 -34.50 7.83 -30.74
C GLN A 227 -33.94 8.08 -32.15
N PRO A 228 -33.91 7.05 -33.03
CA PRO A 228 -33.52 7.26 -34.42
C PRO A 228 -34.49 8.22 -35.09
N ALA A 229 -33.96 9.18 -35.84
CA ALA A 229 -34.75 10.12 -36.59
C ALA A 229 -35.75 9.36 -37.52
N PRO A 230 -37.01 9.86 -37.67
CA PRO A 230 -37.96 9.25 -38.54
C PRO A 230 -37.45 9.29 -40.00
N LEU A 231 -37.58 8.15 -40.68
CA LEU A 231 -37.23 8.02 -42.09
C LEU A 231 -38.08 9.03 -42.95
N PRO A 232 -37.48 9.66 -43.93
CA PRO A 232 -38.22 10.52 -44.86
C PRO A 232 -39.29 9.71 -45.61
N ALA A 233 -40.47 10.32 -45.76
CA ALA A 233 -41.58 9.74 -46.48
C ALA A 233 -41.19 9.49 -47.94
N PRO A 234 -41.69 8.40 -48.58
CA PRO A 234 -41.41 8.11 -49.97
C PRO A 234 -42.02 9.19 -50.83
N ASP A 235 -41.25 9.66 -51.80
CA ASP A 235 -41.63 10.61 -52.83
C ASP A 235 -42.64 9.91 -53.80
N VAL A 236 -43.90 10.35 -53.77
CA VAL A 236 -44.98 9.75 -54.55
C VAL A 236 -45.25 10.47 -55.90
N ASP A 237 -44.33 11.36 -56.33
CA ASP A 237 -44.48 12.09 -57.60
C ASP A 237 -43.43 11.69 -58.67
N ALA A 238 -43.34 10.38 -58.95
CA ALA A 238 -42.54 9.89 -60.07
C ALA A 238 -43.33 8.81 -60.81
N PHE A 239 -44.39 9.25 -61.57
CA PHE A 239 -44.92 8.58 -62.73
C PHE A 239 -45.40 9.63 -63.71
#